data_716f4c47af9d6464a959fe0454c85586
#
_entry.id   716f4c47af9d6464a959fe0454c85586
#
_cell.length_a   1.000
_cell.length_b   1.000
_cell.length_c   1.000
_cell.angle_alpha   90.00
_cell.angle_beta   90.00
_cell.angle_gamma   90.00
#
_symmetry.space_group_name_H-M   'P 1'
#
loop_
_entity.id
_entity.type
_entity.pdbx_description
1 polymer ?
#
loop_
_entity_poly.entity_id
_entity_poly.type
_entity_poly.pdbx_seq_one_letter_code
_entity_poly.pdbx_strand_id
1 'polypeptide(L)'
;MKVLVLGNGGREHALVWKLRQSPRVAKLYCAPGNGGIADEAECLPVDLKNLDSIVAVGAQVRPDLTVVGPELPLTLGVVDEFTRRGWPAFGPTKAAAQLEASKSFAKEFLQRHRIPTAPYAICESVEEVRAALAHFHAPVVVKADGLAAGKGVVIAVSKEEAAGVAAEMFSGKMVGEAGWRVVLEECLKGDELSFLVLSDGERVAPLVAAQDHKRVGDGDTGPNTGGMGAYSTQSIIDDKMRDWLVHHIACPVVEGMKAEGAEFKGVLYCGLMMTARGPMVLEFNCRFGDPETQPILMRLESDLVDALEASIAGRVSEGDFKWSRDASVCVVMASGGYPGTYEVGKKIAGLNEAGAVDGVKVFHAGTSKRDGSFYTAGGRVLGVSARAPDLQAAVERAYRACEKIRFDGAHYRKDIAARAMKK
;
A
#
# COMPACT_ATOMS: atom_id res chain seq x y z
N MET A 1 -16.13 -17.34 12.89
CA MET A 1 -14.66 -17.38 12.97
C MET A 1 -14.12 -16.18 13.73
N LYS A 2 -12.91 -16.31 14.34
CA LYS A 2 -12.13 -15.22 14.91
C LYS A 2 -11.13 -14.73 13.86
N VAL A 3 -11.13 -13.44 13.56
CA VAL A 3 -10.18 -12.84 12.62
C VAL A 3 -9.28 -11.87 13.36
N LEU A 4 -7.97 -11.93 13.08
CA LEU A 4 -6.96 -10.99 13.56
C LEU A 4 -6.42 -10.17 12.39
N VAL A 5 -6.48 -8.83 12.48
CA VAL A 5 -5.80 -7.93 11.55
C VAL A 5 -4.57 -7.36 12.24
N LEU A 6 -3.40 -7.50 11.63
CA LEU A 6 -2.17 -6.86 12.11
C LEU A 6 -1.97 -5.52 11.42
N GLY A 7 -1.76 -4.46 12.21
CA GLY A 7 -1.50 -3.11 11.76
C GLY A 7 -2.41 -2.06 12.39
N ASN A 8 -2.25 -0.79 11.98
CA ASN A 8 -2.93 0.36 12.59
C ASN A 8 -3.21 1.52 11.63
N GLY A 9 -3.00 1.34 10.32
CA GLY A 9 -3.19 2.37 9.31
C GLY A 9 -4.62 2.46 8.77
N GLY A 10 -4.81 3.32 7.78
CA GLY A 10 -6.07 3.46 7.04
C GLY A 10 -6.44 2.21 6.27
N ARG A 11 -5.45 1.51 5.73
CA ARG A 11 -5.58 0.21 5.08
C ARG A 11 -6.16 -0.83 6.05
N GLU A 12 -5.61 -0.95 7.25
CA GLU A 12 -6.09 -1.90 8.24
C GLU A 12 -7.49 -1.57 8.70
N HIS A 13 -7.84 -0.29 8.83
CA HIS A 13 -9.22 0.09 9.13
C HIS A 13 -10.18 -0.28 7.99
N ALA A 14 -9.78 -0.12 6.73
CA ALA A 14 -10.60 -0.55 5.60
C ALA A 14 -10.77 -2.09 5.55
N LEU A 15 -9.71 -2.83 5.87
CA LEU A 15 -9.77 -4.30 6.00
C LEU A 15 -10.72 -4.71 7.15
N VAL A 16 -10.60 -4.12 8.33
CA VAL A 16 -11.48 -4.36 9.48
C VAL A 16 -12.93 -4.08 9.11
N TRP A 17 -13.21 -2.91 8.53
CA TRP A 17 -14.54 -2.52 8.07
C TRP A 17 -15.15 -3.51 7.07
N LYS A 18 -14.34 -4.00 6.12
CA LYS A 18 -14.84 -4.95 5.12
C LYS A 18 -15.03 -6.36 5.70
N LEU A 19 -14.10 -6.83 6.52
CA LEU A 19 -14.18 -8.13 7.19
C LEU A 19 -15.37 -8.22 8.15
N ARG A 20 -15.71 -7.11 8.83
CA ARG A 20 -16.87 -7.04 9.73
C ARG A 20 -18.21 -7.26 9.00
N GLN A 21 -18.28 -7.02 7.69
CA GLN A 21 -19.50 -7.23 6.88
C GLN A 21 -19.75 -8.71 6.60
N SER A 22 -18.75 -9.59 6.78
CA SER A 22 -18.91 -11.01 6.58
C SER A 22 -19.73 -11.64 7.68
N PRO A 23 -20.81 -12.41 7.35
CA PRO A 23 -21.59 -13.15 8.34
C PRO A 23 -20.78 -14.28 9.01
N ARG A 24 -19.62 -14.63 8.46
CA ARG A 24 -18.72 -15.66 8.97
C ARG A 24 -17.85 -15.15 10.13
N VAL A 25 -17.66 -13.84 10.27
CA VAL A 25 -16.83 -13.22 11.30
C VAL A 25 -17.61 -13.02 12.58
N ALA A 26 -17.38 -13.90 13.56
CA ALA A 26 -18.02 -13.81 14.87
C ALA A 26 -17.27 -12.86 15.83
N LYS A 27 -15.94 -12.79 15.71
CA LYS A 27 -15.09 -11.91 16.53
C LYS A 27 -13.96 -11.35 15.70
N LEU A 28 -13.74 -10.03 15.79
CA LEU A 28 -12.70 -9.32 15.06
C LEU A 28 -11.75 -8.65 16.04
N TYR A 29 -10.45 -8.88 15.83
CA TYR A 29 -9.35 -8.29 16.58
C TYR A 29 -8.46 -7.49 15.64
N CYS A 30 -7.85 -6.45 16.17
CA CYS A 30 -6.80 -5.70 15.45
C CYS A 30 -5.62 -5.41 16.39
N ALA A 31 -4.40 -5.55 15.90
CA ALA A 31 -3.22 -5.34 16.72
C ALA A 31 -2.15 -4.51 15.95
N PRO A 32 -1.77 -3.34 16.45
CA PRO A 32 -2.31 -2.67 17.63
C PRO A 32 -3.66 -1.97 17.42
N GLY A 33 -4.08 -1.73 16.15
CA GLY A 33 -5.26 -0.94 15.81
C GLY A 33 -5.04 0.56 15.99
N ASN A 34 -6.13 1.34 15.85
CA ASN A 34 -6.16 2.79 16.04
C ASN A 34 -7.50 3.24 16.65
N GLY A 35 -7.65 4.56 16.83
CA GLY A 35 -8.84 5.10 17.48
C GLY A 35 -10.17 4.74 16.81
N GLY A 36 -10.22 4.67 15.47
CA GLY A 36 -11.43 4.30 14.73
C GLY A 36 -11.65 2.79 14.68
N ILE A 37 -10.59 2.01 14.54
CA ILE A 37 -10.66 0.54 14.56
C ILE A 37 -11.22 0.04 15.90
N ALA A 38 -10.93 0.73 17.00
CA ALA A 38 -11.43 0.39 18.33
C ALA A 38 -12.97 0.42 18.46
N ASP A 39 -13.67 1.08 17.54
CA ASP A 39 -15.14 1.07 17.48
C ASP A 39 -15.70 -0.13 16.68
N GLU A 40 -14.85 -0.85 15.95
CA GLU A 40 -15.25 -1.93 15.04
C GLU A 40 -14.64 -3.30 15.40
N ALA A 41 -13.50 -3.30 16.12
CA ALA A 41 -12.76 -4.50 16.52
C ALA A 41 -12.14 -4.34 17.91
N GLU A 42 -11.85 -5.46 18.58
CA GLU A 42 -11.09 -5.43 19.82
C GLU A 42 -9.59 -5.18 19.50
N CYS A 43 -9.08 -4.04 19.98
CA CYS A 43 -7.68 -3.67 19.79
C CYS A 43 -6.78 -4.29 20.86
N LEU A 44 -5.69 -4.93 20.45
CA LEU A 44 -4.73 -5.58 21.34
C LEU A 44 -3.35 -4.93 21.20
N PRO A 45 -2.66 -4.61 22.30
CA PRO A 45 -1.33 -4.02 22.23
C PRO A 45 -0.34 -5.01 21.59
N VAL A 46 0.51 -4.53 20.70
CA VAL A 46 1.58 -5.31 20.05
C VAL A 46 2.71 -4.40 19.57
N ASP A 47 3.93 -4.88 19.62
CA ASP A 47 5.04 -4.30 18.88
C ASP A 47 5.20 -5.03 17.54
N LEU A 48 4.81 -4.39 16.45
CA LEU A 48 4.90 -4.93 15.09
C LEU A 48 6.35 -5.09 14.58
N LYS A 49 7.33 -4.55 15.31
CA LYS A 49 8.76 -4.73 15.00
C LYS A 49 9.36 -5.95 15.70
N ASN A 50 8.59 -6.60 16.57
CA ASN A 50 9.03 -7.75 17.35
C ASN A 50 8.13 -8.97 17.04
N LEU A 51 8.71 -9.99 16.38
CA LEU A 51 7.98 -11.19 16.00
C LEU A 51 7.41 -11.94 17.22
N ASP A 52 8.15 -12.00 18.33
CA ASP A 52 7.67 -12.68 19.55
C ASP A 52 6.46 -11.96 20.15
N SER A 53 6.43 -10.62 20.11
CA SER A 53 5.26 -9.82 20.50
C SER A 53 4.04 -10.15 19.65
N ILE A 54 4.21 -10.28 18.34
CA ILE A 54 3.13 -10.64 17.42
C ILE A 54 2.64 -12.07 17.68
N VAL A 55 3.57 -13.00 17.89
CA VAL A 55 3.25 -14.39 18.24
C VAL A 55 2.49 -14.50 19.55
N ALA A 56 2.84 -13.70 20.55
CA ALA A 56 2.12 -13.66 21.83
C ALA A 56 0.64 -13.25 21.64
N VAL A 57 0.36 -12.27 20.79
CA VAL A 57 -1.02 -11.88 20.41
C VAL A 57 -1.72 -13.03 19.67
N GLY A 58 -1.05 -13.68 18.72
CA GLY A 58 -1.57 -14.86 18.04
C GLY A 58 -1.95 -16.00 19.02
N ALA A 59 -1.11 -16.26 20.00
CA ALA A 59 -1.36 -17.27 21.04
C ALA A 59 -2.56 -16.91 21.95
N GLN A 60 -2.72 -15.62 22.27
CA GLN A 60 -3.85 -15.11 23.05
C GLN A 60 -5.17 -15.24 22.28
N VAL A 61 -5.19 -14.84 21.00
CA VAL A 61 -6.41 -14.81 20.17
C VAL A 61 -6.75 -16.19 19.62
N ARG A 62 -5.74 -16.96 19.20
CA ARG A 62 -5.88 -18.20 18.40
C ARG A 62 -6.83 -17.95 17.23
N PRO A 63 -6.41 -17.12 16.25
CA PRO A 63 -7.27 -16.72 15.14
C PRO A 63 -7.52 -17.88 14.17
N ASP A 64 -8.73 -17.92 13.62
CA ASP A 64 -9.07 -18.79 12.48
C ASP A 64 -8.56 -18.23 11.17
N LEU A 65 -8.32 -16.90 11.12
CA LEU A 65 -7.70 -16.19 10.01
C LEU A 65 -6.93 -14.99 10.55
N THR A 66 -5.68 -14.82 10.10
CA THR A 66 -4.90 -13.59 10.32
C THR A 66 -4.69 -12.87 9.01
N VAL A 67 -4.89 -11.55 8.99
CA VAL A 67 -4.60 -10.68 7.84
C VAL A 67 -3.46 -9.74 8.20
N VAL A 68 -2.34 -9.84 7.47
CA VAL A 68 -1.18 -8.99 7.73
C VAL A 68 -1.28 -7.74 6.85
N GLY A 69 -1.44 -6.58 7.48
CA GLY A 69 -1.57 -5.30 6.79
C GLY A 69 -0.23 -4.73 6.34
N PRO A 70 0.71 -4.39 7.25
CA PRO A 70 1.96 -3.74 6.90
C PRO A 70 3.06 -4.75 6.48
N GLU A 71 4.05 -4.23 5.75
CA GLU A 71 5.15 -4.99 5.19
C GLU A 71 6.13 -5.55 6.25
N LEU A 72 6.40 -4.80 7.31
CA LEU A 72 7.43 -5.18 8.28
C LEU A 72 7.18 -6.54 8.95
N PRO A 73 5.98 -6.86 9.47
CA PRO A 73 5.70 -8.20 9.99
C PRO A 73 5.89 -9.33 8.96
N LEU A 74 5.62 -9.06 7.68
CA LEU A 74 5.85 -10.03 6.59
C LEU A 74 7.36 -10.33 6.45
N THR A 75 8.18 -9.29 6.43
CA THR A 75 9.64 -9.43 6.33
C THR A 75 10.28 -10.07 7.57
N LEU A 76 9.63 -9.97 8.71
CA LEU A 76 10.02 -10.69 9.93
C LEU A 76 9.66 -12.19 9.88
N GLY A 77 8.74 -12.60 8.99
CA GLY A 77 8.31 -13.99 8.84
C GLY A 77 7.11 -14.37 9.70
N VAL A 78 6.20 -13.43 9.98
CA VAL A 78 4.99 -13.70 10.78
C VAL A 78 4.12 -14.78 10.15
N VAL A 79 4.02 -14.83 8.81
CA VAL A 79 3.21 -15.84 8.10
C VAL A 79 3.82 -17.23 8.26
N ASP A 80 5.16 -17.34 8.15
CA ASP A 80 5.89 -18.59 8.36
C ASP A 80 5.66 -19.11 9.79
N GLU A 81 5.79 -18.23 10.78
CA GLU A 81 5.67 -18.61 12.19
C GLU A 81 4.23 -18.98 12.56
N PHE A 82 3.22 -18.26 12.03
CA PHE A 82 1.81 -18.59 12.27
C PHE A 82 1.42 -19.91 11.60
N THR A 83 1.85 -20.10 10.36
CA THR A 83 1.63 -21.38 9.63
C THR A 83 2.24 -22.55 10.35
N ARG A 84 3.48 -22.45 10.87
CA ARG A 84 4.15 -23.48 11.66
C ARG A 84 3.36 -23.84 12.93
N ARG A 85 2.61 -22.90 13.50
CA ARG A 85 1.74 -23.10 14.66
C ARG A 85 0.33 -23.57 14.32
N GLY A 86 0.02 -23.74 13.03
CA GLY A 86 -1.32 -24.12 12.57
C GLY A 86 -2.34 -22.97 12.66
N TRP A 87 -1.89 -21.71 12.67
CA TRP A 87 -2.74 -20.53 12.63
C TRP A 87 -2.76 -19.98 11.19
N PRO A 88 -3.91 -20.05 10.48
CA PRO A 88 -3.99 -19.53 9.12
C PRO A 88 -3.65 -18.05 9.05
N ALA A 89 -2.72 -17.69 8.18
CA ALA A 89 -2.27 -16.32 7.99
C ALA A 89 -2.26 -15.97 6.50
N PHE A 90 -2.89 -14.85 6.16
CA PHE A 90 -2.93 -14.29 4.82
C PHE A 90 -1.81 -13.28 4.63
N GLY A 91 -0.97 -13.54 3.66
CA GLY A 91 0.20 -12.77 3.28
C GLY A 91 1.32 -13.70 2.78
N PRO A 92 2.35 -13.17 2.13
CA PRO A 92 3.50 -13.94 1.68
C PRO A 92 4.40 -14.36 2.85
N THR A 93 5.14 -15.43 2.63
CA THR A 93 6.24 -15.86 3.52
C THR A 93 7.36 -14.82 3.53
N LYS A 94 8.27 -14.91 4.51
CA LYS A 94 9.47 -14.06 4.56
C LYS A 94 10.29 -14.11 3.27
N ALA A 95 10.41 -15.28 2.66
CA ALA A 95 11.13 -15.47 1.40
C ALA A 95 10.44 -14.73 0.26
N ALA A 96 9.11 -14.84 0.14
CA ALA A 96 8.34 -14.16 -0.90
C ALA A 96 8.25 -12.63 -0.68
N ALA A 97 8.27 -12.17 0.57
CA ALA A 97 8.26 -10.76 0.93
C ALA A 97 9.55 -10.02 0.51
N GLN A 98 10.60 -10.73 0.05
CA GLN A 98 11.81 -10.11 -0.51
C GLN A 98 11.51 -9.23 -1.74
N LEU A 99 10.44 -9.49 -2.49
CA LEU A 99 10.02 -8.63 -3.61
C LEU A 99 9.74 -7.17 -3.17
N GLU A 100 9.32 -6.94 -1.92
CA GLU A 100 9.13 -5.59 -1.35
C GLU A 100 10.31 -5.18 -0.46
N ALA A 101 10.89 -6.14 0.26
CA ALA A 101 11.94 -5.88 1.26
C ALA A 101 13.26 -5.42 0.63
N SER A 102 13.59 -5.89 -0.58
CA SER A 102 14.82 -5.55 -1.29
C SER A 102 14.53 -5.14 -2.73
N LYS A 103 14.85 -3.89 -3.06
CA LYS A 103 14.68 -3.36 -4.42
C LYS A 103 15.70 -3.97 -5.39
N SER A 104 16.92 -4.25 -4.92
CA SER A 104 17.93 -4.96 -5.71
C SER A 104 17.45 -6.36 -6.06
N PHE A 105 16.94 -7.12 -5.08
CA PHE A 105 16.35 -8.44 -5.35
C PHE A 105 15.21 -8.35 -6.39
N ALA A 106 14.28 -7.40 -6.20
CA ALA A 106 13.16 -7.21 -7.13
C ALA A 106 13.65 -6.88 -8.56
N LYS A 107 14.66 -6.03 -8.71
CA LYS A 107 15.22 -5.68 -10.04
C LYS A 107 15.92 -6.86 -10.71
N GLU A 108 16.75 -7.58 -9.98
CA GLU A 108 17.40 -8.79 -10.49
C GLU A 108 16.37 -9.87 -10.84
N PHE A 109 15.33 -10.05 -10.02
CA PHE A 109 14.22 -10.95 -10.30
C PHE A 109 13.49 -10.57 -11.59
N LEU A 110 13.11 -9.28 -11.76
CA LEU A 110 12.47 -8.77 -12.97
C LEU A 110 13.32 -9.05 -14.22
N GLN A 111 14.64 -8.86 -14.12
CA GLN A 111 15.58 -9.14 -15.22
C GLN A 111 15.66 -10.63 -15.54
N ARG A 112 15.82 -11.52 -14.52
CA ARG A 112 15.89 -12.99 -14.71
C ARG A 112 14.64 -13.52 -15.39
N HIS A 113 13.48 -13.02 -15.01
CA HIS A 113 12.18 -13.46 -15.54
C HIS A 113 11.67 -12.62 -16.73
N ARG A 114 12.49 -11.69 -17.25
CA ARG A 114 12.19 -10.84 -18.43
C ARG A 114 10.90 -10.03 -18.27
N ILE A 115 10.60 -9.60 -17.05
CA ILE A 115 9.45 -8.75 -16.74
C ILE A 115 9.85 -7.29 -17.00
N PRO A 116 9.01 -6.49 -17.73
CA PRO A 116 9.37 -5.13 -18.11
C PRO A 116 9.61 -4.22 -16.90
N THR A 117 10.77 -3.58 -16.85
CA THR A 117 11.14 -2.58 -15.84
C THR A 117 12.12 -1.57 -16.43
N ALA A 118 12.34 -0.45 -15.72
CA ALA A 118 13.35 0.53 -16.10
C ALA A 118 14.76 -0.08 -16.12
N PRO A 119 15.66 0.33 -17.04
CA PRO A 119 17.09 0.11 -16.90
C PRO A 119 17.59 0.55 -15.54
N TYR A 120 18.45 -0.27 -14.92
CA TYR A 120 18.91 -0.03 -13.56
C TYR A 120 20.38 -0.41 -13.36
N ALA A 121 20.96 0.08 -12.28
CA ALA A 121 22.26 -0.35 -11.76
C ALA A 121 22.18 -0.46 -10.23
N ILE A 122 22.78 -1.53 -9.69
CA ILE A 122 22.90 -1.74 -8.26
C ILE A 122 24.31 -1.32 -7.86
N CYS A 123 24.44 -0.48 -6.82
CA CYS A 123 25.70 0.08 -6.37
C CYS A 123 25.85 -0.09 -4.87
N GLU A 124 27.06 -0.44 -4.43
CA GLU A 124 27.45 -0.64 -3.02
C GLU A 124 28.42 0.45 -2.53
N SER A 125 28.83 1.36 -3.44
CA SER A 125 29.71 2.50 -3.10
C SER A 125 29.39 3.73 -3.95
N VAL A 126 29.88 4.88 -3.50
CA VAL A 126 29.75 6.16 -4.24
C VAL A 126 30.53 6.10 -5.55
N GLU A 127 31.66 5.40 -5.57
CA GLU A 127 32.51 5.19 -6.76
C GLU A 127 31.75 4.41 -7.83
N GLU A 128 31.06 3.34 -7.44
CA GLU A 128 30.20 2.57 -8.36
C GLU A 128 29.02 3.40 -8.88
N VAL A 129 28.39 4.21 -8.01
CA VAL A 129 27.34 5.15 -8.43
C VAL A 129 27.84 6.09 -9.51
N ARG A 130 29.02 6.72 -9.32
CA ARG A 130 29.60 7.64 -10.29
C ARG A 130 29.91 6.96 -11.62
N ALA A 131 30.44 5.74 -11.58
CA ALA A 131 30.69 4.94 -12.77
C ALA A 131 29.40 4.59 -13.50
N ALA A 132 28.37 4.11 -12.78
CA ALA A 132 27.09 3.75 -13.36
C ALA A 132 26.37 4.96 -13.97
N LEU A 133 26.44 6.14 -13.33
CA LEU A 133 25.82 7.37 -13.83
C LEU A 133 26.32 7.81 -15.23
N ALA A 134 27.48 7.30 -15.68
CA ALA A 134 27.94 7.54 -17.06
C ALA A 134 26.93 7.02 -18.09
N HIS A 135 26.20 5.95 -17.77
CA HIS A 135 25.23 5.27 -18.64
C HIS A 135 23.79 5.76 -18.48
N PHE A 136 23.52 6.69 -17.56
CA PHE A 136 22.17 7.23 -17.35
C PHE A 136 22.07 8.67 -17.85
N HIS A 137 20.85 9.05 -18.24
CA HIS A 137 20.47 10.43 -18.53
C HIS A 137 19.65 10.99 -17.37
N ALA A 138 19.92 12.24 -16.99
CA ALA A 138 19.11 12.92 -15.98
C ALA A 138 17.70 13.27 -16.55
N PRO A 139 16.66 13.24 -15.71
CA PRO A 139 16.68 12.88 -14.30
C PRO A 139 16.93 11.39 -14.05
N VAL A 140 17.54 11.05 -12.90
CA VAL A 140 17.82 9.67 -12.47
C VAL A 140 17.09 9.38 -11.18
N VAL A 141 16.50 8.19 -11.04
CA VAL A 141 15.88 7.76 -9.79
C VAL A 141 16.92 7.04 -8.94
N VAL A 142 17.09 7.49 -7.70
CA VAL A 142 17.99 6.91 -6.70
C VAL A 142 17.14 6.29 -5.61
N LYS A 143 17.29 4.97 -5.41
CA LYS A 143 16.49 4.22 -4.42
C LYS A 143 17.39 3.52 -3.42
N ALA A 144 17.12 3.69 -2.13
CA ALA A 144 17.70 2.81 -1.10
C ALA A 144 17.11 1.41 -1.21
N ASP A 145 17.92 0.37 -1.01
CA ASP A 145 17.51 -1.02 -1.25
C ASP A 145 16.45 -1.51 -0.26
N GLY A 146 16.60 -1.22 1.04
CA GLY A 146 15.70 -1.70 2.08
C GLY A 146 14.40 -0.91 2.24
N LEU A 147 13.60 -1.33 3.23
CA LEU A 147 12.36 -0.63 3.62
C LEU A 147 12.68 0.74 4.22
N ALA A 148 12.21 1.81 3.61
CA ALA A 148 12.50 3.19 3.99
C ALA A 148 11.24 4.06 4.17
N ALA A 149 10.06 3.45 4.37
CA ALA A 149 8.78 4.12 4.65
C ALA A 149 8.48 5.31 3.69
N GLY A 150 8.72 5.13 2.39
CA GLY A 150 8.51 6.15 1.36
C GLY A 150 9.58 7.22 1.24
N LYS A 151 10.62 7.21 2.11
CA LYS A 151 11.71 8.20 2.09
C LYS A 151 12.96 7.75 1.30
N GLY A 152 12.99 6.50 0.87
CA GLY A 152 14.13 5.88 0.18
C GLY A 152 14.15 6.08 -1.34
N VAL A 153 13.34 6.98 -1.91
CA VAL A 153 13.26 7.22 -3.36
C VAL A 153 13.39 8.70 -3.66
N VAL A 154 14.39 9.06 -4.44
CA VAL A 154 14.66 10.46 -4.86
C VAL A 154 14.82 10.50 -6.38
N ILE A 155 14.15 11.45 -7.03
CA ILE A 155 14.34 11.76 -8.44
C ILE A 155 15.33 12.91 -8.52
N ALA A 156 16.58 12.60 -8.86
CA ALA A 156 17.66 13.58 -8.99
C ALA A 156 17.66 14.22 -10.38
N VAL A 157 17.65 15.54 -10.42
CA VAL A 157 17.59 16.29 -11.68
C VAL A 157 18.95 16.40 -12.40
N SER A 158 20.05 16.06 -11.71
CA SER A 158 21.39 15.98 -12.28
C SER A 158 22.14 14.73 -11.78
N LYS A 159 23.23 14.37 -12.45
CA LYS A 159 24.11 13.26 -12.04
C LYS A 159 24.84 13.58 -10.73
N GLU A 160 25.18 14.83 -10.52
CA GLU A 160 25.84 15.33 -9.31
C GLU A 160 24.91 15.20 -8.10
N GLU A 161 23.64 15.59 -8.25
CA GLU A 161 22.61 15.40 -7.24
C GLU A 161 22.39 13.92 -6.94
N ALA A 162 22.31 13.06 -7.98
CA ALA A 162 22.16 11.61 -7.80
C ALA A 162 23.32 11.01 -6.98
N ALA A 163 24.55 11.40 -7.27
CA ALA A 163 25.74 10.97 -6.52
C ALA A 163 25.69 11.48 -5.07
N GLY A 164 25.25 12.73 -4.85
CA GLY A 164 25.09 13.30 -3.51
C GLY A 164 24.04 12.57 -2.67
N VAL A 165 22.87 12.32 -3.25
CA VAL A 165 21.77 11.55 -2.62
C VAL A 165 22.22 10.14 -2.27
N ALA A 166 22.91 9.44 -3.17
CA ALA A 166 23.45 8.12 -2.90
C ALA A 166 24.46 8.13 -1.73
N ALA A 167 25.34 9.13 -1.68
CA ALA A 167 26.29 9.29 -0.57
C ALA A 167 25.57 9.50 0.79
N GLU A 168 24.48 10.28 0.81
CA GLU A 168 23.66 10.43 2.02
C GLU A 168 22.96 9.14 2.42
N MET A 169 22.49 8.33 1.46
CA MET A 169 21.90 7.01 1.72
C MET A 169 22.94 6.06 2.31
N PHE A 170 24.13 5.94 1.70
CA PHE A 170 25.22 5.09 2.21
C PHE A 170 25.70 5.51 3.61
N SER A 171 25.64 6.80 3.94
CA SER A 171 25.99 7.27 5.28
C SER A 171 25.00 6.88 6.37
N GLY A 172 23.84 6.31 6.01
CA GLY A 172 22.74 5.98 6.91
C GLY A 172 21.95 7.19 7.43
N LYS A 173 22.35 8.41 7.11
CA LYS A 173 21.69 9.64 7.60
C LYS A 173 20.25 9.79 7.10
N MET A 174 19.99 9.35 5.88
CA MET A 174 18.70 9.50 5.24
C MET A 174 17.73 8.36 5.55
N VAL A 175 18.20 7.12 5.52
CA VAL A 175 17.37 5.90 5.52
C VAL A 175 17.87 4.80 6.49
N GLY A 176 18.83 5.10 7.36
CA GLY A 176 19.43 4.12 8.26
C GLY A 176 20.08 2.96 7.51
N GLU A 177 19.90 1.74 8.02
CA GLU A 177 20.48 0.53 7.41
C GLU A 177 19.91 0.20 6.01
N ALA A 178 18.77 0.75 5.62
CA ALA A 178 18.20 0.54 4.28
C ALA A 178 19.09 1.10 3.15
N GLY A 179 20.05 1.99 3.47
CA GLY A 179 20.95 2.63 2.53
C GLY A 179 22.27 1.91 2.26
N TRP A 180 22.48 0.70 2.77
CA TRP A 180 23.74 -0.04 2.54
C TRP A 180 23.99 -0.41 1.07
N ARG A 181 22.93 -0.42 0.27
CA ARG A 181 22.91 -0.61 -1.20
C ARG A 181 21.97 0.38 -1.84
N VAL A 182 22.30 0.87 -3.02
CA VAL A 182 21.52 1.83 -3.78
C VAL A 182 21.19 1.27 -5.16
N VAL A 183 19.97 1.46 -5.61
CA VAL A 183 19.53 1.16 -6.97
C VAL A 183 19.36 2.48 -7.72
N LEU A 184 20.08 2.64 -8.83
CA LEU A 184 19.87 3.72 -9.81
C LEU A 184 18.93 3.22 -10.88
N GLU A 185 17.97 4.05 -11.32
CA GLU A 185 17.03 3.69 -12.39
C GLU A 185 16.84 4.85 -13.38
N GLU A 186 16.56 4.49 -14.64
CA GLU A 186 16.01 5.45 -15.62
C GLU A 186 14.71 6.06 -15.04
N CYS A 187 14.62 7.39 -15.11
CA CYS A 187 13.38 8.06 -14.72
C CYS A 187 12.33 7.90 -15.82
N LEU A 188 11.41 6.97 -15.64
CA LEU A 188 10.32 6.69 -16.57
C LEU A 188 9.32 7.86 -16.61
N LYS A 189 8.69 8.05 -17.78
CA LYS A 189 7.62 9.04 -17.99
C LYS A 189 6.33 8.34 -18.37
N GLY A 190 5.23 8.72 -17.75
CA GLY A 190 3.90 8.16 -18.00
C GLY A 190 2.94 8.40 -16.84
N ASP A 191 1.83 7.70 -16.85
CA ASP A 191 0.86 7.69 -15.75
C ASP A 191 1.17 6.52 -14.81
N GLU A 192 1.23 6.76 -13.51
CA GLU A 192 1.37 5.69 -12.53
C GLU A 192 0.06 4.90 -12.40
N LEU A 193 0.18 3.59 -12.21
CA LEU A 193 -0.93 2.66 -12.04
C LEU A 193 -0.63 1.72 -10.88
N SER A 194 -1.58 1.59 -9.96
CA SER A 194 -1.60 0.59 -8.90
C SER A 194 -2.40 -0.62 -9.38
N PHE A 195 -1.71 -1.69 -9.78
CA PHE A 195 -2.32 -2.93 -10.24
C PHE A 195 -2.11 -4.02 -9.19
N LEU A 196 -3.20 -4.42 -8.54
CA LEU A 196 -3.17 -5.41 -7.47
C LEU A 196 -3.80 -6.72 -7.97
N VAL A 197 -3.17 -7.83 -7.60
CA VAL A 197 -3.74 -9.16 -7.80
C VAL A 197 -3.70 -9.96 -6.52
N LEU A 198 -4.71 -10.81 -6.31
CA LEU A 198 -4.68 -11.85 -5.30
C LEU A 198 -4.00 -13.08 -5.90
N SER A 199 -3.05 -13.68 -5.17
CA SER A 199 -2.36 -14.89 -5.59
C SER A 199 -2.51 -16.02 -4.56
N ASP A 200 -2.57 -17.25 -5.05
CA ASP A 200 -2.55 -18.48 -4.25
C ASP A 200 -1.24 -19.27 -4.39
N GLY A 201 -0.24 -18.69 -5.07
CA GLY A 201 1.04 -19.32 -5.37
C GLY A 201 1.11 -19.95 -6.77
N GLU A 202 -0.02 -20.09 -7.46
CA GLU A 202 -0.11 -20.61 -8.83
C GLU A 202 -0.96 -19.73 -9.73
N ARG A 203 -2.11 -19.29 -9.21
CA ARG A 203 -3.10 -18.48 -9.92
C ARG A 203 -3.14 -17.08 -9.37
N VAL A 204 -3.62 -16.19 -10.21
CA VAL A 204 -3.88 -14.80 -9.83
C VAL A 204 -5.30 -14.40 -10.19
N ALA A 205 -5.92 -13.58 -9.34
CA ALA A 205 -7.18 -12.90 -9.61
C ALA A 205 -6.96 -11.38 -9.49
N PRO A 206 -7.13 -10.60 -10.57
CA PRO A 206 -6.93 -9.17 -10.51
C PRO A 206 -8.02 -8.48 -9.69
N LEU A 207 -7.60 -7.51 -8.86
CA LEU A 207 -8.49 -6.55 -8.24
C LEU A 207 -8.78 -5.41 -9.21
N VAL A 208 -9.78 -4.57 -8.89
CA VAL A 208 -9.99 -3.33 -9.63
C VAL A 208 -8.78 -2.41 -9.51
N ALA A 209 -8.36 -1.83 -10.63
CA ALA A 209 -7.23 -0.92 -10.68
C ALA A 209 -7.46 0.35 -9.86
N ALA A 210 -6.39 0.94 -9.37
CA ALA A 210 -6.40 2.22 -8.67
C ALA A 210 -5.25 3.12 -9.16
N GLN A 211 -5.35 4.40 -8.89
CA GLN A 211 -4.26 5.36 -9.05
C GLN A 211 -4.12 6.19 -7.79
N ASP A 212 -2.90 6.34 -7.30
CA ASP A 212 -2.58 7.13 -6.12
C ASP A 212 -1.98 8.51 -6.48
N HIS A 213 -1.83 9.35 -5.46
CA HIS A 213 -1.21 10.67 -5.53
C HIS A 213 -0.10 10.72 -4.47
N LYS A 214 1.14 10.53 -4.89
CA LYS A 214 2.29 10.37 -3.99
C LYS A 214 2.84 11.68 -3.43
N ARG A 215 2.71 12.78 -4.16
CA ARG A 215 3.22 14.09 -3.73
C ARG A 215 2.28 14.76 -2.71
N VAL A 216 2.87 15.49 -1.76
CA VAL A 216 2.13 16.10 -0.64
C VAL A 216 1.22 17.25 -1.09
N GLY A 217 1.59 18.01 -2.11
CA GLY A 217 0.87 19.18 -2.57
C GLY A 217 0.11 19.00 -3.86
N ASP A 218 -0.86 19.88 -4.09
CA ASP A 218 -1.63 19.97 -5.33
C ASP A 218 -0.71 20.12 -6.54
N GLY A 219 -1.14 19.61 -7.69
CA GLY A 219 -0.34 19.62 -8.92
C GLY A 219 0.92 18.75 -8.86
N ASP A 220 0.95 17.76 -7.98
CA ASP A 220 2.10 16.88 -7.74
C ASP A 220 3.36 17.63 -7.34
N THR A 221 3.22 18.56 -6.42
CA THR A 221 4.31 19.38 -5.87
C THR A 221 4.77 18.89 -4.50
N GLY A 222 5.98 19.29 -4.11
CA GLY A 222 6.56 18.96 -2.81
C GLY A 222 7.14 17.52 -2.74
N PRO A 223 7.48 17.04 -1.54
CA PRO A 223 8.09 15.72 -1.35
C PRO A 223 7.10 14.56 -1.59
N ASN A 224 7.66 13.38 -1.85
CA ASN A 224 6.91 12.13 -1.86
C ASN A 224 6.40 11.80 -0.44
N THR A 225 5.28 11.10 -0.40
CA THR A 225 4.61 10.64 0.83
C THR A 225 4.25 9.16 0.72
N GLY A 226 3.59 8.61 1.71
CA GLY A 226 2.95 7.30 1.63
C GLY A 226 1.66 7.28 0.80
N GLY A 227 1.30 8.39 0.14
CA GLY A 227 0.05 8.58 -0.61
C GLY A 227 -0.89 9.58 0.06
N MET A 228 -1.31 10.59 -0.70
CA MET A 228 -2.24 11.65 -0.26
C MET A 228 -3.68 11.41 -0.71
N GLY A 229 -3.92 10.33 -1.43
CA GLY A 229 -5.22 9.90 -1.89
C GLY A 229 -5.11 8.94 -3.06
N ALA A 230 -6.17 8.21 -3.30
CA ALA A 230 -6.29 7.28 -4.41
C ALA A 230 -7.72 7.23 -4.92
N TYR A 231 -7.90 6.77 -6.14
CA TYR A 231 -9.21 6.52 -6.71
C TYR A 231 -9.24 5.23 -7.51
N SER A 232 -10.42 4.68 -7.68
CA SER A 232 -10.68 3.49 -8.48
C SER A 232 -11.95 3.67 -9.28
N THR A 233 -11.83 3.49 -10.59
CA THR A 233 -12.97 3.53 -11.54
C THR A 233 -12.71 2.55 -12.68
N GLN A 234 -13.75 2.18 -13.42
CA GLN A 234 -13.61 1.24 -14.55
C GLN A 234 -12.77 1.81 -15.70
N SER A 235 -12.67 3.14 -15.81
CA SER A 235 -11.97 3.81 -16.91
C SER A 235 -10.44 3.90 -16.75
N ILE A 236 -9.88 3.39 -15.64
CA ILE A 236 -8.41 3.45 -15.42
C ILE A 236 -7.68 2.58 -16.44
N ILE A 237 -8.14 1.35 -16.65
CA ILE A 237 -7.64 0.43 -17.67
C ILE A 237 -8.82 -0.35 -18.28
N ASP A 238 -8.69 -0.71 -19.55
CA ASP A 238 -9.65 -1.62 -20.20
C ASP A 238 -9.31 -3.10 -19.93
N ASP A 239 -10.20 -3.99 -20.34
CA ASP A 239 -10.04 -5.44 -20.15
C ASP A 239 -8.79 -5.96 -20.88
N LYS A 240 -8.45 -5.43 -22.07
CA LYS A 240 -7.26 -5.84 -22.82
C LYS A 240 -5.98 -5.52 -22.07
N MET A 241 -5.91 -4.32 -21.50
CA MET A 241 -4.76 -3.92 -20.68
C MET A 241 -4.69 -4.73 -19.38
N ARG A 242 -5.83 -4.96 -18.72
CA ARG A 242 -5.88 -5.83 -17.54
C ARG A 242 -5.33 -7.22 -17.84
N ASP A 243 -5.80 -7.84 -18.90
CA ASP A 243 -5.36 -9.18 -19.30
C ASP A 243 -3.87 -9.20 -19.70
N TRP A 244 -3.42 -8.16 -20.38
CA TRP A 244 -2.01 -7.99 -20.69
C TRP A 244 -1.14 -7.93 -19.42
N LEU A 245 -1.55 -7.13 -18.43
CA LEU A 245 -0.83 -7.00 -17.14
C LEU A 245 -0.82 -8.32 -16.37
N VAL A 246 -1.93 -9.06 -16.37
CA VAL A 246 -1.99 -10.39 -15.78
C VAL A 246 -0.97 -11.32 -16.42
N HIS A 247 -0.97 -11.44 -17.75
CA HIS A 247 -0.15 -12.42 -18.46
C HIS A 247 1.32 -12.04 -18.55
N HIS A 248 1.67 -10.74 -18.61
CA HIS A 248 3.05 -10.30 -18.83
C HIS A 248 3.75 -9.78 -17.57
N ILE A 249 3.00 -9.56 -16.47
CA ILE A 249 3.57 -9.08 -15.21
C ILE A 249 3.18 -10.01 -14.06
N ALA A 250 1.90 -10.14 -13.73
CA ALA A 250 1.48 -10.82 -12.50
C ALA A 250 1.76 -12.32 -12.52
N CYS A 251 1.36 -13.05 -13.59
CA CYS A 251 1.64 -14.49 -13.72
C CYS A 251 3.15 -14.78 -13.74
N PRO A 252 3.98 -14.09 -14.56
CA PRO A 252 5.42 -14.30 -14.54
C PRO A 252 6.08 -14.07 -13.18
N VAL A 253 5.57 -13.12 -12.37
CA VAL A 253 6.06 -12.92 -11.00
C VAL A 253 5.73 -14.11 -10.13
N VAL A 254 4.48 -14.57 -10.11
CA VAL A 254 4.05 -15.69 -9.26
C VAL A 254 4.74 -17.00 -9.66
N GLU A 255 4.81 -17.27 -10.96
CA GLU A 255 5.51 -18.45 -11.52
C GLU A 255 7.02 -18.41 -11.22
N GLY A 256 7.66 -17.26 -11.41
CA GLY A 256 9.07 -17.04 -11.13
C GLY A 256 9.39 -17.22 -9.66
N MET A 257 8.60 -16.66 -8.76
CA MET A 257 8.77 -16.81 -7.31
C MET A 257 8.63 -18.29 -6.90
N LYS A 258 7.66 -19.01 -7.46
CA LYS A 258 7.49 -20.45 -7.23
C LYS A 258 8.70 -21.24 -7.75
N ALA A 259 9.20 -20.92 -8.94
CA ALA A 259 10.37 -21.57 -9.52
C ALA A 259 11.66 -21.33 -8.70
N GLU A 260 11.78 -20.18 -8.04
CA GLU A 260 12.88 -19.86 -7.12
C GLU A 260 12.66 -20.39 -5.68
N GLY A 261 11.59 -21.17 -5.44
CA GLY A 261 11.30 -21.80 -4.14
C GLY A 261 10.70 -20.85 -3.10
N ALA A 262 10.21 -19.68 -3.52
CA ALA A 262 9.58 -18.67 -2.67
C ALA A 262 8.13 -18.42 -3.11
N GLU A 263 7.26 -19.43 -3.04
CA GLU A 263 5.86 -19.38 -3.47
C GLU A 263 5.16 -18.14 -2.90
N PHE A 264 4.54 -17.33 -3.79
CA PHE A 264 3.90 -16.08 -3.41
C PHE A 264 2.39 -16.26 -3.21
N LYS A 265 1.92 -16.22 -1.97
CA LYS A 265 0.50 -16.17 -1.60
C LYS A 265 0.17 -14.84 -0.94
N GLY A 266 -0.99 -14.26 -1.29
CA GLY A 266 -1.40 -12.97 -0.77
C GLY A 266 -1.65 -11.95 -1.86
N VAL A 267 -1.64 -10.67 -1.51
CA VAL A 267 -1.77 -9.58 -2.48
C VAL A 267 -0.40 -9.19 -3.02
N LEU A 268 -0.23 -9.35 -4.34
CA LEU A 268 0.87 -8.76 -5.09
C LEU A 268 0.40 -7.41 -5.64
N TYR A 269 0.95 -6.33 -5.12
CA TYR A 269 0.75 -4.99 -5.65
C TYR A 269 1.89 -4.65 -6.61
N CYS A 270 1.56 -4.47 -7.88
CA CYS A 270 2.47 -4.03 -8.92
C CYS A 270 2.32 -2.51 -9.09
N GLY A 271 3.30 -1.73 -8.66
CA GLY A 271 3.43 -0.32 -8.99
C GLY A 271 3.98 -0.17 -10.40
N LEU A 272 3.19 0.38 -11.29
CA LEU A 272 3.50 0.43 -12.72
C LEU A 272 3.61 1.86 -13.23
N MET A 273 4.47 2.08 -14.22
CA MET A 273 4.47 3.26 -15.06
C MET A 273 3.94 2.89 -16.44
N MET A 274 2.86 3.52 -16.85
CA MET A 274 2.26 3.36 -18.19
C MET A 274 3.01 4.26 -19.17
N THR A 275 4.07 3.73 -19.79
CA THR A 275 4.95 4.50 -20.68
C THR A 275 4.57 4.37 -22.15
N ALA A 276 5.14 5.21 -23.01
CA ALA A 276 5.02 5.06 -24.46
C ALA A 276 5.63 3.73 -25.00
N ARG A 277 6.52 3.09 -24.23
CA ARG A 277 7.11 1.77 -24.52
C ARG A 277 6.27 0.61 -23.98
N GLY A 278 5.14 0.89 -23.36
CA GLY A 278 4.28 -0.05 -22.65
C GLY A 278 4.41 0.04 -21.12
N PRO A 279 3.66 -0.79 -20.38
CA PRO A 279 3.73 -0.84 -18.93
C PRO A 279 5.09 -1.33 -18.43
N MET A 280 5.63 -0.67 -17.40
CA MET A 280 6.91 -1.03 -16.76
C MET A 280 6.75 -1.06 -15.25
N VAL A 281 7.31 -2.08 -14.60
CA VAL A 281 7.28 -2.23 -13.14
C VAL A 281 8.24 -1.22 -12.51
N LEU A 282 7.71 -0.41 -11.59
CA LEU A 282 8.47 0.51 -10.74
C LEU A 282 8.93 -0.17 -9.45
N GLU A 283 8.00 -0.89 -8.82
CA GLU A 283 8.19 -1.59 -7.55
C GLU A 283 7.10 -2.63 -7.33
N PHE A 284 7.34 -3.56 -6.42
CA PHE A 284 6.32 -4.42 -5.85
C PHE A 284 6.07 -4.06 -4.38
N ASN A 285 4.81 -4.26 -3.95
CA ASN A 285 4.48 -4.37 -2.54
C ASN A 285 3.79 -5.72 -2.32
N CYS A 286 4.12 -6.37 -1.22
CA CYS A 286 3.67 -7.74 -0.93
C CYS A 286 2.42 -7.76 -0.04
N ARG A 287 1.58 -6.75 -0.15
CA ARG A 287 0.43 -6.49 0.71
C ARG A 287 -0.53 -5.51 0.02
N PHE A 288 -1.69 -5.32 0.61
CA PHE A 288 -2.60 -4.26 0.21
C PHE A 288 -1.94 -2.87 0.23
N GLY A 289 -2.27 -2.00 -0.71
CA GLY A 289 -1.79 -0.61 -0.77
C GLY A 289 -2.44 0.29 0.29
N ASP A 290 -1.83 1.42 0.58
CA ASP A 290 -2.39 2.47 1.43
C ASP A 290 -2.00 3.84 0.88
N PRO A 291 -2.93 4.58 0.20
CA PRO A 291 -4.37 4.55 0.43
C PRO A 291 -5.23 3.85 -0.65
N GLU A 292 -4.72 2.91 -1.44
CA GLU A 292 -5.49 2.25 -2.52
C GLU A 292 -6.55 1.29 -1.98
N THR A 293 -6.29 0.62 -0.86
CA THR A 293 -7.21 -0.37 -0.27
C THR A 293 -8.56 0.24 0.05
N GLN A 294 -8.59 1.48 0.52
CA GLN A 294 -9.81 2.17 0.89
C GLN A 294 -10.80 2.26 -0.29
N PRO A 295 -10.45 2.89 -1.43
CA PRO A 295 -11.35 2.96 -2.57
C PRO A 295 -11.59 1.58 -3.23
N ILE A 296 -10.62 0.67 -3.25
CA ILE A 296 -10.81 -0.68 -3.79
C ILE A 296 -11.88 -1.44 -3.00
N LEU A 297 -11.76 -1.50 -1.67
CA LEU A 297 -12.70 -2.26 -0.83
C LEU A 297 -14.10 -1.63 -0.77
N MET A 298 -14.25 -0.33 -0.99
CA MET A 298 -15.57 0.28 -1.13
C MET A 298 -16.33 -0.20 -2.38
N ARG A 299 -15.61 -0.69 -3.39
CA ARG A 299 -16.21 -1.28 -4.61
C ARG A 299 -16.42 -2.79 -4.52
N LEU A 300 -15.81 -3.47 -3.54
CA LEU A 300 -15.95 -4.91 -3.39
C LEU A 300 -17.35 -5.27 -2.87
N GLU A 301 -18.07 -6.11 -3.61
CA GLU A 301 -19.42 -6.59 -3.25
C GLU A 301 -19.40 -8.02 -2.69
N SER A 302 -18.41 -8.85 -3.07
CA SER A 302 -18.25 -10.20 -2.53
C SER A 302 -17.64 -10.17 -1.12
N ASP A 303 -17.74 -11.32 -0.43
CA ASP A 303 -17.15 -11.50 0.89
C ASP A 303 -15.62 -11.56 0.78
N LEU A 304 -14.93 -10.65 1.50
CA LEU A 304 -13.46 -10.62 1.50
C LEU A 304 -12.86 -11.89 2.16
N VAL A 305 -13.54 -12.46 3.16
CA VAL A 305 -13.06 -13.67 3.86
C VAL A 305 -12.89 -14.82 2.87
N ASP A 306 -13.85 -15.02 1.95
CA ASP A 306 -13.79 -16.11 0.98
C ASP A 306 -12.58 -16.00 0.07
N ALA A 307 -12.27 -14.79 -0.41
CA ALA A 307 -11.10 -14.52 -1.25
C ALA A 307 -9.78 -14.75 -0.50
N LEU A 308 -9.68 -14.28 0.75
CA LEU A 308 -8.48 -14.48 1.56
C LEU A 308 -8.23 -15.97 1.87
N GLU A 309 -9.27 -16.71 2.22
CA GLU A 309 -9.18 -18.17 2.42
C GLU A 309 -8.86 -18.91 1.12
N ALA A 310 -9.40 -18.47 -0.02
CA ALA A 310 -9.06 -19.04 -1.32
C ALA A 310 -7.56 -18.93 -1.62
N SER A 311 -6.96 -17.78 -1.31
CA SER A 311 -5.52 -17.56 -1.45
C SER A 311 -4.69 -18.52 -0.58
N ILE A 312 -5.04 -18.65 0.70
CA ILE A 312 -4.35 -19.56 1.62
C ILE A 312 -4.47 -21.01 1.14
N ALA A 313 -5.66 -21.40 0.68
CA ALA A 313 -6.01 -22.78 0.31
C ALA A 313 -5.59 -23.20 -1.10
N GLY A 314 -4.95 -22.32 -1.88
CA GLY A 314 -4.50 -22.67 -3.24
C GLY A 314 -5.66 -22.83 -4.26
N ARG A 315 -6.71 -22.02 -4.18
CA ARG A 315 -7.92 -22.16 -5.02
C ARG A 315 -8.47 -20.82 -5.53
N VAL A 316 -7.59 -19.82 -5.69
CA VAL A 316 -7.98 -18.49 -6.21
C VAL A 316 -8.57 -18.60 -7.61
N SER A 317 -9.64 -17.87 -7.85
CA SER A 317 -10.26 -17.68 -9.15
C SER A 317 -10.73 -16.23 -9.33
N GLU A 318 -10.86 -15.76 -10.58
CA GLU A 318 -11.42 -14.43 -10.86
C GLU A 318 -12.85 -14.27 -10.34
N GLY A 319 -13.59 -15.37 -10.25
CA GLY A 319 -14.97 -15.41 -9.72
C GLY A 319 -15.08 -15.12 -8.23
N ASP A 320 -13.97 -15.10 -7.48
CA ASP A 320 -13.95 -14.78 -6.04
C ASP A 320 -14.30 -13.31 -5.79
N PHE A 321 -14.18 -12.47 -6.83
CA PHE A 321 -14.47 -11.05 -6.72
C PHE A 321 -15.69 -10.62 -7.54
N LYS A 322 -16.63 -9.93 -6.85
CA LYS A 322 -17.69 -9.16 -7.49
C LYS A 322 -17.47 -7.68 -7.18
N TRP A 323 -17.41 -6.88 -8.22
CA TRP A 323 -17.08 -5.47 -8.12
C TRP A 323 -18.29 -4.61 -8.53
N SER A 324 -18.58 -3.59 -7.71
CA SER A 324 -19.47 -2.51 -8.11
C SER A 324 -18.92 -1.77 -9.33
N ARG A 325 -19.82 -1.32 -10.20
CA ARG A 325 -19.48 -0.43 -11.31
C ARG A 325 -19.24 1.01 -10.87
N ASP A 326 -19.64 1.35 -9.67
CA ASP A 326 -19.42 2.67 -9.07
C ASP A 326 -17.94 3.03 -9.07
N ALA A 327 -17.67 4.33 -9.10
CA ALA A 327 -16.34 4.87 -8.81
C ALA A 327 -16.18 5.12 -7.31
N SER A 328 -14.94 5.11 -6.86
CA SER A 328 -14.59 5.43 -5.47
C SER A 328 -13.31 6.24 -5.39
N VAL A 329 -13.21 7.05 -4.36
CA VAL A 329 -12.06 7.92 -4.08
C VAL A 329 -11.75 7.88 -2.59
N CYS A 330 -10.48 8.05 -2.24
CA CYS A 330 -10.00 8.29 -0.88
C CYS A 330 -9.16 9.57 -0.89
N VAL A 331 -9.53 10.54 -0.07
CA VAL A 331 -8.74 11.77 0.19
C VAL A 331 -8.08 11.61 1.55
N VAL A 332 -6.75 11.66 1.60
CA VAL A 332 -5.99 11.55 2.85
C VAL A 332 -5.89 12.91 3.51
N MET A 333 -6.33 13.01 4.77
CA MET A 333 -6.10 14.14 5.63
C MET A 333 -4.88 13.87 6.51
N ALA A 334 -3.89 14.75 6.47
CA ALA A 334 -2.61 14.63 7.16
C ALA A 334 -2.42 15.72 8.21
N SER A 335 -1.54 15.46 9.17
CA SER A 335 -1.04 16.45 10.12
C SER A 335 -0.18 17.51 9.42
N GLY A 336 -0.25 18.75 9.84
CA GLY A 336 0.57 19.83 9.31
C GLY A 336 2.06 19.53 9.49
N GLY A 337 2.83 19.70 8.40
CA GLY A 337 4.25 19.35 8.35
C GLY A 337 4.56 17.97 7.77
N TYR A 338 3.57 17.07 7.65
CA TYR A 338 3.77 15.76 6.99
C TYR A 338 4.21 15.95 5.51
N PRO A 339 5.17 15.14 4.96
CA PRO A 339 5.84 13.97 5.54
C PRO A 339 7.09 14.27 6.39
N GLY A 340 7.38 15.55 6.67
CA GLY A 340 8.45 15.98 7.56
C GLY A 340 8.07 15.84 9.04
N THR A 341 8.52 16.77 9.87
CA THR A 341 8.18 16.84 11.30
C THR A 341 6.76 17.36 11.47
N TYR A 342 5.95 16.69 12.26
CA TYR A 342 4.57 17.05 12.56
C TYR A 342 4.24 16.85 14.03
N GLU A 343 3.27 17.62 14.52
CA GLU A 343 2.73 17.47 15.87
C GLU A 343 1.54 16.53 15.89
N VAL A 344 1.35 15.83 17.00
CA VAL A 344 0.21 14.93 17.27
C VAL A 344 -0.59 15.42 18.48
N GLY A 345 -1.70 14.74 18.80
CA GLY A 345 -2.54 15.07 19.94
C GLY A 345 -3.54 16.21 19.68
N LYS A 346 -3.72 16.61 18.42
CA LYS A 346 -4.74 17.60 18.05
C LYS A 346 -6.13 16.96 18.02
N LYS A 347 -7.12 17.57 18.67
CA LYS A 347 -8.50 17.07 18.72
C LYS A 347 -9.13 17.11 17.33
N ILE A 348 -9.78 16.01 16.94
CA ILE A 348 -10.49 15.87 15.66
C ILE A 348 -11.99 16.06 15.90
N ALA A 349 -12.61 16.96 15.16
CA ALA A 349 -14.04 17.24 15.20
C ALA A 349 -14.69 17.01 13.84
N GLY A 350 -16.02 16.85 13.80
CA GLY A 350 -16.79 16.74 12.56
C GLY A 350 -16.84 15.36 11.94
N LEU A 351 -16.35 14.31 12.62
CA LEU A 351 -16.31 12.93 12.09
C LEU A 351 -17.71 12.37 11.86
N ASN A 352 -18.66 12.62 12.78
CA ASN A 352 -20.04 12.14 12.63
C ASN A 352 -20.74 12.81 11.45
N GLU A 353 -20.58 14.11 11.30
CA GLU A 353 -21.14 14.90 10.20
C GLU A 353 -20.53 14.49 8.84
N ALA A 354 -19.24 14.16 8.82
CA ALA A 354 -18.57 13.65 7.63
C ALA A 354 -19.07 12.25 7.28
N GLY A 355 -19.20 11.36 8.25
CA GLY A 355 -19.73 10.01 8.07
C GLY A 355 -21.22 9.94 7.71
N ALA A 356 -21.98 11.01 7.95
CA ALA A 356 -23.37 11.14 7.55
C ALA A 356 -23.57 11.54 6.07
N VAL A 357 -22.50 11.90 5.35
CA VAL A 357 -22.58 12.13 3.90
C VAL A 357 -22.79 10.79 3.19
N ASP A 358 -23.84 10.72 2.36
CA ASP A 358 -24.19 9.49 1.65
C ASP A 358 -23.01 8.92 0.83
N GLY A 359 -22.81 7.60 0.94
CA GLY A 359 -21.73 6.90 0.26
C GLY A 359 -20.33 7.16 0.83
N VAL A 360 -20.20 7.86 1.98
CA VAL A 360 -18.91 8.18 2.61
C VAL A 360 -18.60 7.21 3.76
N LYS A 361 -17.34 6.81 3.85
CA LYS A 361 -16.73 6.18 5.02
C LYS A 361 -15.43 6.90 5.37
N VAL A 362 -15.28 7.30 6.63
CA VAL A 362 -14.03 7.87 7.14
C VAL A 362 -13.21 6.74 7.75
N PHE A 363 -12.08 6.41 7.13
CA PHE A 363 -11.11 5.47 7.65
C PHE A 363 -10.07 6.17 8.49
N HIS A 364 -9.87 5.71 9.73
CA HIS A 364 -8.85 6.23 10.63
C HIS A 364 -7.49 5.59 10.32
N ALA A 365 -6.44 6.40 10.33
CA ALA A 365 -5.05 5.98 10.27
C ALA A 365 -4.34 6.39 11.57
N GLY A 366 -3.54 7.44 11.54
CA GLY A 366 -2.87 7.95 12.73
C GLY A 366 -3.82 8.65 13.69
N THR A 367 -4.67 7.92 14.38
CA THR A 367 -5.61 8.46 15.37
C THR A 367 -5.57 7.69 16.69
N SER A 368 -5.83 8.37 17.79
CA SER A 368 -6.09 7.79 19.11
C SER A 368 -7.45 8.25 19.62
N LYS A 369 -8.06 7.45 20.51
CA LYS A 369 -9.35 7.78 21.15
C LYS A 369 -9.15 7.91 22.67
N ARG A 370 -9.61 9.01 23.26
CA ARG A 370 -9.57 9.28 24.70
C ARG A 370 -10.87 9.97 25.11
N ASP A 371 -11.51 9.49 26.14
CA ASP A 371 -12.75 10.05 26.68
C ASP A 371 -13.82 10.34 25.63
N GLY A 372 -13.99 9.38 24.68
CA GLY A 372 -14.94 9.47 23.58
C GLY A 372 -14.56 10.45 22.46
N SER A 373 -13.44 11.15 22.57
CA SER A 373 -12.92 12.08 21.55
C SER A 373 -11.74 11.47 20.78
N PHE A 374 -11.60 11.85 19.50
CA PHE A 374 -10.49 11.43 18.65
C PHE A 374 -9.41 12.52 18.58
N TYR A 375 -8.15 12.06 18.48
CA TYR A 375 -6.98 12.92 18.40
C TYR A 375 -6.01 12.41 17.32
N THR A 376 -5.26 13.30 16.70
CA THR A 376 -4.19 12.94 15.78
C THR A 376 -3.09 12.17 16.50
N ALA A 377 -2.56 11.11 15.90
CA ALA A 377 -1.51 10.25 16.45
C ALA A 377 -0.49 9.82 15.38
N GLY A 378 -0.51 10.46 14.20
CA GLY A 378 0.40 10.13 13.10
C GLY A 378 0.39 11.19 12.00
N GLY A 379 1.20 10.98 10.96
CA GLY A 379 1.32 11.88 9.83
C GLY A 379 0.07 11.86 8.94
N ARG A 380 -0.29 10.69 8.38
CA ARG A 380 -1.60 10.49 7.74
C ARG A 380 -2.61 10.15 8.84
N VAL A 381 -3.65 10.96 8.95
CA VAL A 381 -4.60 10.92 10.07
C VAL A 381 -5.87 10.18 9.71
N LEU A 382 -6.48 10.54 8.57
CA LEU A 382 -7.74 9.98 8.08
C LEU A 382 -7.68 9.73 6.58
N GLY A 383 -8.40 8.71 6.10
CA GLY A 383 -8.75 8.50 4.70
C GLY A 383 -10.25 8.73 4.52
N VAL A 384 -10.63 9.89 4.02
CA VAL A 384 -12.03 10.21 3.74
C VAL A 384 -12.40 9.63 2.40
N SER A 385 -13.16 8.53 2.42
CA SER A 385 -13.47 7.77 1.22
C SER A 385 -14.93 7.88 0.85
N ALA A 386 -15.21 7.97 -0.45
CA ALA A 386 -16.57 8.02 -0.98
C ALA A 386 -16.74 7.10 -2.17
N ARG A 387 -17.95 6.53 -2.31
CA ARG A 387 -18.40 5.78 -3.48
C ARG A 387 -19.63 6.46 -4.09
N ALA A 388 -19.67 6.53 -5.42
CA ALA A 388 -20.79 7.08 -6.18
C ALA A 388 -20.86 6.46 -7.59
N PRO A 389 -21.96 6.60 -8.32
CA PRO A 389 -22.12 6.02 -9.66
C PRO A 389 -21.02 6.45 -10.65
N ASP A 390 -20.45 7.63 -10.49
CA ASP A 390 -19.34 8.12 -11.30
C ASP A 390 -18.27 8.79 -10.44
N LEU A 391 -17.12 9.04 -11.05
CA LEU A 391 -15.95 9.58 -10.34
C LEU A 391 -16.17 11.02 -9.87
N GLN A 392 -16.86 11.85 -10.64
CA GLN A 392 -17.15 13.25 -10.28
C GLN A 392 -17.97 13.30 -8.99
N ALA A 393 -19.07 12.54 -8.93
CA ALA A 393 -19.92 12.46 -7.75
C ALA A 393 -19.18 11.87 -6.53
N ALA A 394 -18.30 10.88 -6.72
CA ALA A 394 -17.49 10.33 -5.64
C ALA A 394 -16.52 11.38 -5.06
N VAL A 395 -15.84 12.13 -5.92
CA VAL A 395 -14.93 13.23 -5.54
C VAL A 395 -15.69 14.31 -4.78
N GLU A 396 -16.83 14.77 -5.28
CA GLU A 396 -17.65 15.79 -4.61
C GLU A 396 -18.12 15.34 -3.22
N ARG A 397 -18.53 14.07 -3.07
CA ARG A 397 -18.92 13.51 -1.76
C ARG A 397 -17.76 13.48 -0.79
N ALA A 398 -16.57 13.04 -1.24
CA ALA A 398 -15.38 12.97 -0.38
C ALA A 398 -14.95 14.36 0.10
N TYR A 399 -14.88 15.35 -0.79
CA TYR A 399 -14.49 16.70 -0.40
C TYR A 399 -15.53 17.38 0.50
N ARG A 400 -16.82 17.21 0.23
CA ARG A 400 -17.88 17.69 1.13
C ARG A 400 -17.77 17.07 2.54
N ALA A 401 -17.30 15.84 2.65
CA ALA A 401 -17.02 15.22 3.94
C ALA A 401 -15.74 15.77 4.57
N CYS A 402 -14.66 15.96 3.79
CA CYS A 402 -13.42 16.58 4.27
C CYS A 402 -13.68 17.98 4.89
N GLU A 403 -14.52 18.80 4.27
CA GLU A 403 -14.86 20.13 4.75
C GLU A 403 -15.54 20.16 6.13
N LYS A 404 -16.15 19.03 6.54
CA LYS A 404 -16.76 18.89 7.87
C LYS A 404 -15.75 18.57 8.96
N ILE A 405 -14.63 17.91 8.59
CA ILE A 405 -13.61 17.46 9.54
C ILE A 405 -12.63 18.60 9.83
N ARG A 406 -12.32 18.78 11.10
CA ARG A 406 -11.41 19.85 11.57
C ARG A 406 -10.48 19.33 12.65
N PHE A 407 -9.21 19.59 12.47
CA PHE A 407 -8.16 19.53 13.48
C PHE A 407 -7.07 20.55 13.13
N ASP A 408 -6.37 21.04 14.13
CA ASP A 408 -5.37 22.08 13.94
C ASP A 408 -4.22 21.59 13.05
N GLY A 409 -3.88 22.38 12.01
CA GLY A 409 -2.87 22.03 11.02
C GLY A 409 -3.31 20.98 9.99
N ALA A 410 -4.60 20.66 9.86
CA ALA A 410 -5.08 19.69 8.88
C ALA A 410 -4.68 20.09 7.45
N HIS A 411 -4.07 19.14 6.75
CA HIS A 411 -3.66 19.27 5.35
C HIS A 411 -4.24 18.13 4.51
N TYR A 412 -4.78 18.43 3.34
CA TYR A 412 -5.18 17.47 2.31
C TYR A 412 -5.12 18.10 0.93
N ARG A 413 -4.88 17.30 -0.10
CA ARG A 413 -4.88 17.74 -1.50
C ARG A 413 -6.30 18.00 -1.97
N LYS A 414 -6.46 19.02 -2.84
CA LYS A 414 -7.74 19.42 -3.44
C LYS A 414 -7.92 18.89 -4.88
N ASP A 415 -6.95 18.17 -5.40
CA ASP A 415 -6.88 17.70 -6.79
C ASP A 415 -6.85 16.19 -6.95
N ILE A 416 -7.26 15.43 -5.91
CA ILE A 416 -7.35 13.96 -5.99
C ILE A 416 -8.33 13.57 -7.11
N ALA A 417 -7.88 12.66 -8.00
CA ALA A 417 -8.57 12.23 -9.21
C ALA A 417 -8.72 13.28 -10.33
N ALA A 418 -8.23 14.50 -10.18
CA ALA A 418 -8.39 15.56 -11.18
C ALA A 418 -7.83 15.19 -12.57
N ARG A 419 -6.80 14.33 -12.64
CA ARG A 419 -6.25 13.84 -13.91
C ARG A 419 -7.25 12.99 -14.69
N ALA A 420 -8.01 12.14 -14.00
CA ALA A 420 -9.00 11.27 -14.65
C ALA A 420 -10.23 12.04 -15.12
N MET A 421 -10.57 13.16 -14.48
CA MET A 421 -11.71 13.99 -14.84
C MET A 421 -11.43 14.93 -16.04
N LYS A 422 -10.15 15.07 -16.43
CA LYS A 422 -9.75 15.89 -17.60
C LYS A 422 -9.64 15.07 -18.89
N LYS A 423 -9.68 13.74 -18.81
CA LYS A 423 -9.69 12.81 -19.95
C LYS A 423 -11.12 12.49 -20.35
#